data_051567c90eb22a20f7b4ac6a3ace47d8
#
_entry.id   051567c90eb22a20f7b4ac6a3ace47d8
#
_cell.length_a   1.000
_cell.length_b   1.000
_cell.length_c   1.000
_cell.angle_alpha   90.00
_cell.angle_beta   90.00
_cell.angle_gamma   90.00
#
_symmetry.space_group_name_H-M   'P 1'
#
loop_
_entity.id
_entity.type
_entity.pdbx_description
1 polymer ?
#
loop_
_entity_poly.entity_id
_entity_poly.type
_entity_poly.pdbx_seq_one_letter_code
_entity_poly.pdbx_strand_id
1 'polypeptide(L)'
;MQITEYLNKRVFLIFLTVMLFFVSGCSKMPEGMLKQDAEQYTQEQIRLIAITERNRYQNIYTGQLWGVTADSNGNTFETLLKNQVQQFLEELTVVDRMAQEENISLTGQEEDDIKNLSSEFFQSLSNEDLNYLQITENDVLDLYRKYYLADKTVGQLTDTKNLEVSDAEAKVIQVERIETDSKDKAEALLSMVSEEKADFLAIAEKNSINSQIQYQIGWDTGLKEPDRSAFDLEENEISPIIEAGGHFFIQKCTNAYDQTATAERKSKLAQQKKTEAFRQIYEPYQQKYQIRLPADLWKNIDFSAGEGCSTDNFFTLYHSYFSN
;
A
#
# COMPACT_ATOMS: atom_id res chain seq x y z
N MET A 1 -6.03 21.95 -1.43
CA MET A 1 -5.34 21.49 -2.64
C MET A 1 -4.10 20.63 -2.32
N GLN A 2 -3.93 20.15 -1.08
CA GLN A 2 -2.80 19.28 -0.67
C GLN A 2 -3.20 17.84 -0.28
N ILE A 3 -4.49 17.53 -0.18
CA ILE A 3 -4.99 16.22 0.29
C ILE A 3 -5.07 15.20 -0.86
N THR A 4 -5.37 15.64 -2.08
CA THR A 4 -5.45 14.78 -3.28
C THR A 4 -4.09 14.27 -3.75
N GLU A 5 -3.01 15.04 -3.58
CA GLU A 5 -1.63 14.58 -3.87
C GLU A 5 -1.14 13.53 -2.86
N TYR A 6 -1.61 13.59 -1.62
CA TYR A 6 -1.25 12.61 -0.57
C TYR A 6 -1.96 11.25 -0.79
N LEU A 7 -3.16 11.26 -1.34
CA LEU A 7 -3.91 10.02 -1.66
C LEU A 7 -3.29 9.26 -2.84
N ASN A 8 -2.88 9.95 -3.91
CA ASN A 8 -2.20 9.31 -5.05
C ASN A 8 -0.83 8.71 -4.66
N LYS A 9 -0.10 9.34 -3.73
CA LYS A 9 1.15 8.77 -3.19
C LYS A 9 0.92 7.51 -2.34
N ARG A 10 -0.24 7.39 -1.67
CA ARG A 10 -0.58 6.20 -0.87
C ARG A 10 -0.99 4.99 -1.71
N VAL A 11 -1.64 5.17 -2.85
CA VAL A 11 -2.05 4.07 -3.74
C VAL A 11 -0.82 3.36 -4.32
N PHE A 12 0.22 4.09 -4.67
CA PHE A 12 1.47 3.51 -5.18
C PHE A 12 2.29 2.82 -4.08
N LEU A 13 2.33 3.39 -2.87
CA LEU A 13 2.96 2.73 -1.71
C LEU A 13 2.24 1.42 -1.34
N ILE A 14 0.94 1.31 -1.63
CA ILE A 14 0.13 0.12 -1.39
C ILE A 14 0.47 -1.00 -2.40
N PHE A 15 0.78 -0.70 -3.66
CA PHE A 15 1.18 -1.74 -4.62
C PHE A 15 2.56 -2.32 -4.26
N LEU A 16 3.51 -1.49 -3.85
CA LEU A 16 4.80 -1.93 -3.34
C LEU A 16 4.70 -2.56 -1.94
N THR A 17 3.79 -2.09 -1.06
CA THR A 17 3.57 -2.66 0.29
C THR A 17 2.72 -3.93 0.28
N VAL A 18 1.86 -4.12 -0.71
CA VAL A 18 1.09 -5.36 -0.89
C VAL A 18 2.01 -6.52 -1.25
N MET A 19 3.08 -6.26 -1.99
CA MET A 19 4.13 -7.24 -2.28
C MET A 19 5.07 -7.52 -1.07
N LEU A 20 5.14 -6.65 -0.06
CA LEU A 20 6.08 -6.76 1.06
C LEU A 20 5.69 -7.77 2.17
N PHE A 21 4.52 -8.40 2.13
CA PHE A 21 4.08 -9.33 3.19
C PHE A 21 4.47 -10.80 2.99
N PHE A 22 5.29 -11.13 1.99
CA PHE A 22 5.61 -12.52 1.66
C PHE A 22 6.95 -13.06 2.19
N VAL A 23 7.54 -12.46 3.21
CA VAL A 23 8.79 -12.98 3.75
C VAL A 23 8.53 -13.90 4.95
N SER A 24 8.31 -15.18 4.69
CA SER A 24 8.71 -16.26 5.62
C SER A 24 8.63 -17.63 4.94
N GLY A 25 9.73 -18.08 4.41
CA GLY A 25 9.84 -19.43 3.88
C GLY A 25 11.23 -19.74 3.33
N CYS A 26 12.23 -19.92 4.21
CA CYS A 26 13.48 -20.58 3.80
C CYS A 26 13.20 -22.04 3.46
N SER A 27 12.95 -22.36 2.20
CA SER A 27 13.06 -23.73 1.70
C SER A 27 14.31 -23.85 0.84
N LYS A 28 15.18 -24.82 1.19
CA LYS A 28 16.34 -25.19 0.38
C LYS A 28 15.86 -25.67 -0.99
N MET A 29 16.33 -25.03 -2.07
CA MET A 29 16.04 -25.40 -3.44
C MET A 29 16.56 -26.80 -3.77
N PRO A 30 15.80 -27.60 -4.54
CA PRO A 30 16.34 -28.75 -5.26
C PRO A 30 17.28 -28.27 -6.38
N GLU A 31 18.49 -28.77 -6.44
CA GLU A 31 19.41 -28.55 -7.57
C GLU A 31 18.77 -29.12 -8.85
N GLY A 32 18.38 -28.26 -9.78
CA GLY A 32 17.90 -28.66 -11.11
C GLY A 32 16.85 -27.81 -11.76
N MET A 33 16.32 -26.73 -11.14
CA MET A 33 15.28 -25.87 -11.71
C MET A 33 15.84 -24.59 -12.30
N LEU A 34 15.79 -24.57 -13.64
CA LEU A 34 15.67 -23.45 -14.56
C LEU A 34 16.76 -22.37 -14.59
N LYS A 35 17.80 -22.64 -15.37
CA LYS A 35 18.70 -21.64 -15.93
C LYS A 35 18.07 -20.77 -17.05
N GLN A 36 16.80 -20.94 -17.36
CA GLN A 36 16.18 -20.37 -18.55
C GLN A 36 15.51 -18.99 -18.34
N ASP A 37 15.33 -18.57 -17.10
CA ASP A 37 14.65 -17.30 -16.78
C ASP A 37 15.63 -16.16 -16.40
N ALA A 38 16.93 -16.39 -16.47
CA ALA A 38 17.97 -15.44 -16.09
C ALA A 38 18.11 -14.23 -17.07
N GLU A 39 17.54 -14.33 -18.29
CA GLU A 39 17.68 -13.33 -19.35
C GLU A 39 16.43 -12.43 -19.52
N GLN A 40 15.53 -12.39 -18.54
CA GLN A 40 14.27 -11.66 -18.70
C GLN A 40 14.40 -10.14 -18.58
N TYR A 41 15.47 -9.65 -17.97
CA TYR A 41 15.72 -8.22 -17.82
C TYR A 41 17.17 -7.89 -18.18
N THR A 42 17.35 -6.78 -18.91
CA THR A 42 18.68 -6.21 -19.10
C THR A 42 19.14 -5.50 -17.83
N GLN A 43 20.45 -5.28 -17.69
CA GLN A 43 21.00 -4.53 -16.57
C GLN A 43 20.48 -3.08 -16.57
N GLU A 44 20.25 -2.52 -17.75
CA GLU A 44 19.71 -1.18 -17.99
C GLU A 44 18.27 -1.09 -17.50
N GLN A 45 17.44 -2.09 -17.75
CA GLN A 45 16.05 -2.18 -17.26
C GLN A 45 16.00 -2.24 -15.73
N ILE A 46 16.84 -3.07 -15.11
CA ILE A 46 16.93 -3.16 -13.64
C ILE A 46 17.40 -1.83 -13.06
N ARG A 47 18.42 -1.22 -13.71
CA ARG A 47 18.94 0.09 -13.29
C ARG A 47 17.85 1.16 -13.36
N LEU A 48 17.06 1.22 -14.45
CA LEU A 48 15.96 2.17 -14.55
C LEU A 48 15.00 2.06 -13.37
N ILE A 49 14.51 0.87 -13.06
CA ILE A 49 13.55 0.67 -11.95
C ILE A 49 14.21 1.03 -10.60
N ALA A 50 15.44 0.55 -10.35
CA ALA A 50 16.13 0.81 -9.09
C ALA A 50 16.40 2.31 -8.88
N ILE A 51 16.79 3.03 -9.94
CA ILE A 51 17.10 4.46 -9.87
C ILE A 51 15.82 5.31 -9.80
N THR A 52 14.76 4.93 -10.49
CA THR A 52 13.44 5.56 -10.31
C THR A 52 13.02 5.53 -8.84
N GLU A 53 13.08 4.36 -8.19
CA GLU A 53 12.73 4.22 -6.80
C GLU A 53 13.73 4.96 -5.88
N ARG A 54 15.05 4.86 -6.14
CA ARG A 54 16.06 5.66 -5.44
C ARG A 54 15.69 7.15 -5.43
N ASN A 55 15.42 7.72 -6.60
CA ASN A 55 15.15 9.14 -6.74
C ASN A 55 13.88 9.55 -6.01
N ARG A 56 12.83 8.73 -6.03
CA ARG A 56 11.60 8.96 -5.28
C ARG A 56 11.84 9.09 -3.77
N TYR A 57 12.64 8.18 -3.19
CA TYR A 57 13.02 8.26 -1.77
C TYR A 57 13.95 9.44 -1.50
N GLN A 58 14.92 9.67 -2.37
CA GLN A 58 15.91 10.74 -2.20
C GLN A 58 15.31 12.14 -2.27
N ASN A 59 14.26 12.33 -3.05
CA ASN A 59 13.48 13.58 -3.11
C ASN A 59 12.77 13.89 -1.78
N ILE A 60 12.56 12.89 -0.92
CA ILE A 60 11.90 13.06 0.40
C ILE A 60 12.95 13.13 1.52
N TYR A 61 14.00 12.29 1.47
CA TYR A 61 14.87 12.01 2.62
C TYR A 61 16.34 12.39 2.42
N THR A 62 16.76 12.86 1.28
CA THR A 62 18.15 13.10 0.87
C THR A 62 18.99 11.82 0.62
N GLY A 63 20.16 11.97 -0.05
CA GLY A 63 21.03 10.83 -0.39
C GLY A 63 21.74 10.17 0.79
N GLN A 64 21.72 10.79 1.98
CA GLN A 64 22.31 10.18 3.19
C GLN A 64 21.55 8.93 3.66
N LEU A 65 20.30 8.76 3.21
CA LEU A 65 19.47 7.60 3.54
C LEU A 65 20.16 6.27 3.20
N TRP A 66 20.89 6.20 2.10
CA TRP A 66 21.37 4.93 1.55
C TRP A 66 22.36 4.20 2.43
N GLY A 67 23.18 4.93 3.19
CA GLY A 67 24.14 4.36 4.13
C GLY A 67 23.58 4.04 5.52
N VAL A 68 22.32 4.41 5.80
CA VAL A 68 21.72 4.19 7.12
C VAL A 68 21.38 2.71 7.30
N THR A 69 21.74 2.13 8.46
CA THR A 69 21.33 0.78 8.84
C THR A 69 19.82 0.74 9.06
N ALA A 70 19.13 -0.14 8.34
CA ALA A 70 17.68 -0.19 8.26
C ALA A 70 17.05 -1.35 9.04
N ASP A 71 17.84 -2.36 9.39
CA ASP A 71 17.35 -3.52 10.15
C ASP A 71 18.37 -4.05 11.19
N SER A 72 17.93 -4.99 12.01
CA SER A 72 18.77 -5.62 13.05
C SER A 72 19.88 -6.53 12.49
N ASN A 73 19.86 -6.87 11.21
CA ASN A 73 20.87 -7.68 10.53
C ASN A 73 22.01 -6.82 9.97
N GLY A 74 21.92 -5.50 10.11
CA GLY A 74 22.93 -4.56 9.60
C GLY A 74 22.74 -4.18 8.12
N ASN A 75 21.63 -4.55 7.49
CA ASN A 75 21.34 -4.15 6.13
C ASN A 75 21.10 -2.63 6.05
N THR A 76 21.64 -1.99 5.02
CA THR A 76 21.39 -0.58 4.73
C THR A 76 20.08 -0.39 3.97
N PHE A 77 19.56 0.85 3.94
CA PHE A 77 18.41 1.20 3.11
C PHE A 77 18.66 0.90 1.63
N GLU A 78 19.87 1.10 1.12
CA GLU A 78 20.22 0.70 -0.25
C GLU A 78 20.01 -0.80 -0.47
N THR A 79 20.52 -1.63 0.45
CA THR A 79 20.34 -3.10 0.37
C THR A 79 18.87 -3.48 0.40
N LEU A 80 18.08 -2.87 1.28
CA LEU A 80 16.64 -3.16 1.35
C LEU A 80 15.91 -2.76 0.07
N LEU A 81 16.19 -1.57 -0.48
CA LEU A 81 15.53 -1.13 -1.71
C LEU A 81 15.93 -2.01 -2.90
N LYS A 82 17.19 -2.40 -3.03
CA LYS A 82 17.65 -3.35 -4.06
C LYS A 82 16.91 -4.69 -3.95
N ASN A 83 16.77 -5.22 -2.74
CA ASN A 83 16.02 -6.46 -2.51
C ASN A 83 14.53 -6.32 -2.89
N GLN A 84 13.91 -5.18 -2.59
CA GLN A 84 12.52 -4.90 -2.96
C GLN A 84 12.34 -4.82 -4.48
N VAL A 85 13.24 -4.15 -5.18
CA VAL A 85 13.21 -4.08 -6.66
C VAL A 85 13.46 -5.47 -7.26
N GLN A 86 14.37 -6.25 -6.71
CA GLN A 86 14.59 -7.63 -7.14
C GLN A 86 13.30 -8.46 -6.99
N GLN A 87 12.70 -8.43 -5.82
CA GLN A 87 11.46 -9.14 -5.56
C GLN A 87 10.34 -8.70 -6.51
N PHE A 88 10.18 -7.40 -6.75
CA PHE A 88 9.20 -6.87 -7.70
C PHE A 88 9.41 -7.43 -9.12
N LEU A 89 10.63 -7.47 -9.62
CA LEU A 89 10.94 -8.00 -10.94
C LEU A 89 10.75 -9.53 -11.03
N GLU A 90 11.08 -10.26 -9.96
CA GLU A 90 10.83 -11.70 -9.85
C GLU A 90 9.32 -12.00 -9.87
N GLU A 91 8.51 -11.22 -9.12
CA GLU A 91 7.06 -11.33 -9.09
C GLU A 91 6.43 -10.96 -10.44
N LEU A 92 6.91 -9.91 -11.10
CA LEU A 92 6.47 -9.51 -12.44
C LEU A 92 6.70 -10.65 -13.44
N THR A 93 7.82 -11.35 -13.31
CA THR A 93 8.14 -12.55 -14.11
C THR A 93 7.16 -13.70 -13.85
N VAL A 94 6.82 -13.97 -12.59
CA VAL A 94 5.82 -15.00 -12.25
C VAL A 94 4.47 -14.66 -12.86
N VAL A 95 4.05 -13.38 -12.78
CA VAL A 95 2.77 -12.94 -13.37
C VAL A 95 2.77 -13.03 -14.88
N ASP A 96 3.90 -12.78 -15.55
CA ASP A 96 4.03 -13.03 -17.01
C ASP A 96 3.80 -14.52 -17.35
N ARG A 97 4.33 -15.45 -16.54
CA ARG A 97 4.04 -16.89 -16.70
C ARG A 97 2.57 -17.23 -16.44
N MET A 98 1.96 -16.56 -15.45
CA MET A 98 0.51 -16.73 -15.22
C MET A 98 -0.29 -16.25 -16.42
N ALA A 99 0.04 -15.09 -17.00
CA ALA A 99 -0.62 -14.59 -18.20
C ALA A 99 -0.56 -15.58 -19.37
N GLN A 100 0.63 -16.19 -19.58
CA GLN A 100 0.82 -17.19 -20.62
C GLN A 100 -0.04 -18.45 -20.39
N GLU A 101 -0.11 -18.98 -19.16
CA GLU A 101 -0.93 -20.14 -18.83
C GLU A 101 -2.43 -19.87 -18.93
N GLU A 102 -2.85 -18.66 -18.55
CA GLU A 102 -4.25 -18.22 -18.58
C GLU A 102 -4.66 -17.68 -19.96
N ASN A 103 -3.76 -17.70 -20.96
CA ASN A 103 -3.98 -17.17 -22.31
C ASN A 103 -4.37 -15.69 -22.33
N ILE A 104 -3.82 -14.91 -21.39
CA ILE A 104 -3.97 -13.45 -21.32
C ILE A 104 -2.86 -12.83 -22.16
N SER A 105 -3.23 -11.98 -23.11
CA SER A 105 -2.29 -11.30 -23.99
C SER A 105 -2.71 -9.85 -24.25
N LEU A 106 -1.80 -9.04 -24.73
CA LEU A 106 -2.09 -7.67 -25.13
C LEU A 106 -2.83 -7.65 -26.47
N THR A 107 -3.76 -6.73 -26.62
CA THR A 107 -4.42 -6.42 -27.89
C THR A 107 -3.57 -5.47 -28.71
N GLY A 108 -3.86 -5.31 -30.01
CA GLY A 108 -3.16 -4.35 -30.86
C GLY A 108 -3.26 -2.90 -30.37
N GLN A 109 -4.45 -2.50 -29.85
CA GLN A 109 -4.63 -1.16 -29.29
C GLN A 109 -3.79 -0.94 -28.03
N GLU A 110 -3.76 -1.92 -27.10
CA GLU A 110 -2.93 -1.84 -25.89
C GLU A 110 -1.43 -1.76 -26.22
N GLU A 111 -0.98 -2.50 -27.24
CA GLU A 111 0.41 -2.39 -27.73
C GLU A 111 0.73 -1.00 -28.28
N ASP A 112 -0.19 -0.38 -29.03
CA ASP A 112 -0.01 0.98 -29.53
C ASP A 112 0.01 2.01 -28.38
N ASP A 113 -0.86 1.87 -27.42
CA ASP A 113 -0.91 2.75 -26.24
C ASP A 113 0.37 2.63 -25.39
N ILE A 114 0.85 1.41 -25.15
CA ILE A 114 2.10 1.17 -24.44
C ILE A 114 3.30 1.76 -25.19
N LYS A 115 3.31 1.66 -26.52
CA LYS A 115 4.37 2.25 -27.36
C LYS A 115 4.37 3.77 -27.26
N ASN A 116 3.20 4.40 -27.28
CA ASN A 116 3.08 5.85 -27.13
C ASN A 116 3.58 6.30 -25.74
N LEU A 117 3.16 5.61 -24.69
CA LEU A 117 3.65 5.86 -23.33
C LEU A 117 5.17 5.69 -23.21
N SER A 118 5.72 4.63 -23.82
CA SER A 118 7.17 4.38 -23.83
C SER A 118 7.93 5.51 -24.47
N SER A 119 7.46 6.00 -25.62
CA SER A 119 8.06 7.11 -26.33
C SER A 119 7.98 8.41 -25.51
N GLU A 120 6.82 8.69 -24.89
CA GLU A 120 6.64 9.85 -24.02
C GLU A 120 7.60 9.82 -22.81
N PHE A 121 7.71 8.68 -22.12
CA PHE A 121 8.65 8.53 -21.01
C PHE A 121 10.11 8.70 -21.49
N PHE A 122 10.50 8.01 -22.56
CA PHE A 122 11.88 8.07 -23.08
C PHE A 122 12.28 9.49 -23.49
N GLN A 123 11.36 10.24 -24.11
CA GLN A 123 11.58 11.65 -24.48
C GLN A 123 11.64 12.58 -23.26
N SER A 124 11.09 12.20 -22.12
CA SER A 124 11.17 12.99 -20.89
C SER A 124 12.50 12.86 -20.15
N LEU A 125 13.33 11.87 -20.51
CA LEU A 125 14.63 11.65 -19.89
C LEU A 125 15.63 12.74 -20.26
N SER A 126 16.34 13.25 -19.27
CA SER A 126 17.45 14.19 -19.47
C SER A 126 18.69 13.51 -20.09
N ASN A 127 19.64 14.29 -20.55
CA ASN A 127 20.92 13.74 -21.01
C ASN A 127 21.67 13.03 -19.87
N GLU A 128 21.57 13.53 -18.65
CA GLU A 128 22.14 12.95 -17.45
C GLU A 128 21.49 11.60 -17.12
N ASP A 129 20.16 11.51 -17.25
CA ASP A 129 19.42 10.25 -17.10
C ASP A 129 19.88 9.22 -18.13
N LEU A 130 19.89 9.58 -19.42
CA LEU A 130 20.32 8.70 -20.51
C LEU A 130 21.78 8.24 -20.37
N ASN A 131 22.66 9.15 -19.96
CA ASN A 131 24.08 8.83 -19.76
C ASN A 131 24.30 7.86 -18.60
N TYR A 132 23.54 7.97 -17.54
CA TYR A 132 23.67 7.07 -16.39
C TYR A 132 22.93 5.75 -16.59
N LEU A 133 21.71 5.81 -17.07
CA LEU A 133 20.87 4.62 -17.25
C LEU A 133 21.36 3.74 -18.41
N GLN A 134 21.92 4.33 -19.48
CA GLN A 134 22.31 3.64 -20.72
C GLN A 134 21.15 2.86 -21.35
N ILE A 135 19.92 3.33 -21.14
CA ILE A 135 18.69 2.66 -21.53
C ILE A 135 18.27 3.06 -22.94
N THR A 136 17.64 2.15 -23.65
CA THR A 136 17.04 2.40 -24.97
C THR A 136 15.51 2.52 -24.85
N GLU A 137 14.88 3.13 -25.87
CA GLU A 137 13.41 3.19 -25.94
C GLU A 137 12.79 1.79 -25.97
N ASN A 138 13.45 0.80 -26.58
CA ASN A 138 12.99 -0.59 -26.58
C ASN A 138 13.04 -1.22 -25.18
N ASP A 139 14.03 -0.91 -24.37
CA ASP A 139 14.08 -1.40 -22.98
C ASP A 139 12.92 -0.85 -22.16
N VAL A 140 12.58 0.42 -22.36
CA VAL A 140 11.41 1.06 -21.73
C VAL A 140 10.11 0.42 -22.21
N LEU A 141 9.98 0.20 -23.52
CA LEU A 141 8.83 -0.44 -24.13
C LEU A 141 8.60 -1.85 -23.55
N ASP A 142 9.65 -2.64 -23.43
CA ASP A 142 9.56 -4.00 -22.89
C ASP A 142 9.16 -4.02 -21.40
N LEU A 143 9.67 -3.06 -20.61
CA LEU A 143 9.27 -2.91 -19.21
C LEU A 143 7.79 -2.53 -19.08
N TYR A 144 7.31 -1.57 -19.86
CA TYR A 144 5.91 -1.17 -19.83
C TYR A 144 4.97 -2.27 -20.33
N ARG A 145 5.38 -3.07 -21.33
CA ARG A 145 4.62 -4.26 -21.76
C ARG A 145 4.46 -5.27 -20.63
N LYS A 146 5.54 -5.62 -19.96
CA LYS A 146 5.50 -6.55 -18.83
C LYS A 146 4.62 -6.01 -17.70
N TYR A 147 4.77 -4.74 -17.39
CA TYR A 147 4.02 -4.10 -16.31
C TYR A 147 2.51 -4.04 -16.63
N TYR A 148 2.15 -3.63 -17.86
CA TYR A 148 0.77 -3.60 -18.31
C TYR A 148 0.14 -4.99 -18.38
N LEU A 149 0.86 -5.99 -18.92
CA LEU A 149 0.39 -7.36 -18.97
C LEU A 149 0.13 -7.91 -17.56
N ALA A 150 0.98 -7.58 -16.60
CA ALA A 150 0.79 -7.96 -15.21
C ALA A 150 -0.45 -7.29 -14.61
N ASP A 151 -0.64 -5.99 -14.79
CA ASP A 151 -1.82 -5.26 -14.31
C ASP A 151 -3.12 -5.82 -14.91
N LYS A 152 -3.13 -6.07 -16.22
CA LYS A 152 -4.23 -6.73 -16.93
C LYS A 152 -4.53 -8.13 -16.37
N THR A 153 -3.49 -8.92 -16.10
CA THR A 153 -3.62 -10.28 -15.57
C THR A 153 -4.25 -10.26 -14.18
N VAL A 154 -3.74 -9.38 -13.29
CA VAL A 154 -4.31 -9.18 -11.96
C VAL A 154 -5.78 -8.76 -12.06
N GLY A 155 -6.10 -7.80 -12.94
CA GLY A 155 -7.48 -7.37 -13.20
C GLY A 155 -8.37 -8.55 -13.59
N GLN A 156 -8.06 -9.23 -14.68
CA GLN A 156 -8.89 -10.31 -15.22
C GLN A 156 -9.07 -11.49 -14.24
N LEU A 157 -8.01 -11.88 -13.52
CA LEU A 157 -8.09 -13.00 -12.57
C LEU A 157 -8.85 -12.65 -11.28
N THR A 158 -8.97 -11.36 -10.95
CA THR A 158 -9.71 -10.90 -9.78
C THR A 158 -11.14 -10.43 -10.09
N ASP A 159 -11.47 -10.06 -11.33
CA ASP A 159 -12.80 -9.54 -11.73
C ASP A 159 -13.94 -10.53 -11.48
N THR A 160 -13.66 -11.83 -11.50
CA THR A 160 -14.67 -12.88 -11.21
C THR A 160 -14.93 -13.07 -9.72
N LYS A 161 -14.18 -12.43 -8.85
CA LYS A 161 -14.33 -12.53 -7.40
C LYS A 161 -15.34 -11.49 -6.90
N ASN A 162 -16.16 -11.86 -5.94
CA ASN A 162 -17.01 -10.88 -5.27
C ASN A 162 -16.16 -10.06 -4.29
N LEU A 163 -15.64 -8.93 -4.77
CA LEU A 163 -14.80 -8.01 -4.01
C LEU A 163 -15.57 -6.77 -3.52
N GLU A 164 -16.90 -6.78 -3.70
CA GLU A 164 -17.74 -5.68 -3.29
C GLU A 164 -17.68 -5.46 -1.78
N VAL A 165 -17.59 -4.19 -1.37
CA VAL A 165 -17.62 -3.75 0.03
C VAL A 165 -18.87 -2.91 0.21
N SER A 166 -19.76 -3.32 1.11
CA SER A 166 -20.96 -2.55 1.43
C SER A 166 -20.62 -1.33 2.30
N ASP A 167 -21.49 -0.33 2.30
CA ASP A 167 -21.36 0.83 3.16
C ASP A 167 -21.43 0.43 4.65
N ALA A 168 -22.24 -0.59 4.97
CA ALA A 168 -22.31 -1.12 6.33
C ALA A 168 -20.99 -1.74 6.78
N GLU A 169 -20.31 -2.50 5.92
CA GLU A 169 -18.99 -3.08 6.19
C GLU A 169 -17.90 -2.01 6.32
N ALA A 170 -18.02 -0.93 5.57
CA ALA A 170 -17.08 0.17 5.59
C ALA A 170 -17.43 1.26 6.61
N LYS A 171 -18.57 1.18 7.29
CA LYS A 171 -19.08 2.22 8.15
C LYS A 171 -18.04 2.74 9.13
N VAL A 172 -17.93 4.06 9.21
CA VAL A 172 -17.13 4.79 10.18
C VAL A 172 -18.01 5.75 10.96
N ILE A 173 -17.80 5.81 12.25
CA ILE A 173 -18.48 6.72 13.18
C ILE A 173 -17.47 7.60 13.89
N GLN A 174 -17.94 8.72 14.46
CA GLN A 174 -17.14 9.56 15.34
C GLN A 174 -17.77 9.57 16.73
N VAL A 175 -16.94 9.44 17.75
CA VAL A 175 -17.37 9.49 19.14
C VAL A 175 -16.42 10.35 19.98
N GLU A 176 -17.00 10.96 21.01
CA GLU A 176 -16.27 11.49 22.16
C GLU A 176 -16.36 10.49 23.30
N ARG A 177 -15.27 10.30 24.07
CA ARG A 177 -15.17 9.27 25.08
C ARG A 177 -14.57 9.79 26.37
N ILE A 178 -15.19 9.47 27.48
CA ILE A 178 -14.63 9.60 28.83
C ILE A 178 -14.17 8.21 29.29
N GLU A 179 -12.96 8.14 29.78
CA GLU A 179 -12.40 6.94 30.42
C GLU A 179 -12.09 7.25 31.90
N THR A 180 -12.45 6.35 32.82
CA THR A 180 -12.14 6.47 34.25
C THR A 180 -11.85 5.10 34.86
N ASP A 181 -11.08 5.08 35.93
CA ASP A 181 -10.71 3.90 36.72
C ASP A 181 -11.69 3.61 37.86
N SER A 182 -12.71 4.47 38.09
CA SER A 182 -13.67 4.37 39.17
C SER A 182 -15.10 4.38 38.68
N LYS A 183 -15.90 3.42 39.12
CA LYS A 183 -17.31 3.35 38.80
C LYS A 183 -18.08 4.53 39.38
N ASP A 184 -17.80 4.91 40.61
CA ASP A 184 -18.46 6.05 41.27
C ASP A 184 -18.19 7.34 40.51
N LYS A 185 -16.94 7.52 40.01
CA LYS A 185 -16.60 8.63 39.17
C LYS A 185 -17.33 8.61 37.82
N ALA A 186 -17.45 7.41 37.20
CA ALA A 186 -18.22 7.24 35.99
C ALA A 186 -19.70 7.60 36.17
N GLU A 187 -20.32 7.17 37.28
CA GLU A 187 -21.71 7.52 37.60
C GLU A 187 -21.93 9.02 37.81
N ALA A 188 -21.01 9.68 38.50
CA ALA A 188 -21.03 11.14 38.65
C ALA A 188 -20.87 11.87 37.29
N LEU A 189 -19.94 11.41 36.46
CA LEU A 189 -19.68 11.98 35.14
C LEU A 189 -20.86 11.76 34.17
N LEU A 190 -21.48 10.57 34.20
CA LEU A 190 -22.68 10.30 33.42
C LEU A 190 -23.83 11.24 33.79
N SER A 191 -24.01 11.51 35.07
CA SER A 191 -24.99 12.49 35.53
C SER A 191 -24.68 13.90 34.97
N MET A 192 -23.41 14.32 35.03
CA MET A 192 -22.98 15.64 34.54
C MET A 192 -23.19 15.78 33.03
N VAL A 193 -22.82 14.78 32.23
CA VAL A 193 -22.97 14.85 30.77
C VAL A 193 -24.41 14.69 30.30
N SER A 194 -25.29 14.18 31.15
CA SER A 194 -26.74 14.02 30.88
C SER A 194 -27.55 15.28 31.19
N GLU A 195 -26.96 16.31 31.79
CA GLU A 195 -27.65 17.56 32.05
C GLU A 195 -27.97 18.30 30.73
N GLU A 196 -29.09 19.03 30.71
CA GLU A 196 -29.48 19.85 29.58
C GLU A 196 -28.39 20.93 29.31
N LYS A 197 -27.85 20.95 28.12
CA LYS A 197 -26.75 21.85 27.68
C LYS A 197 -25.36 21.48 28.21
N ALA A 198 -25.16 20.27 28.74
CA ALA A 198 -23.82 19.83 29.10
C ALA A 198 -22.90 19.81 27.86
N ASP A 199 -21.70 20.33 28.02
CA ASP A 199 -20.65 20.22 27.02
C ASP A 199 -19.85 18.93 27.30
N PHE A 200 -20.19 17.87 26.57
CA PHE A 200 -19.56 16.56 26.73
C PHE A 200 -18.06 16.64 26.54
N LEU A 201 -17.59 17.32 25.48
CA LEU A 201 -16.18 17.45 25.16
C LEU A 201 -15.40 18.14 26.29
N ALA A 202 -15.89 19.29 26.78
CA ALA A 202 -15.24 20.00 27.87
C ALA A 202 -15.19 19.20 29.17
N ILE A 203 -16.26 18.43 29.47
CA ILE A 203 -16.30 17.54 30.64
C ILE A 203 -15.30 16.39 30.45
N ALA A 204 -15.23 15.80 29.26
CA ALA A 204 -14.32 14.71 28.92
C ALA A 204 -12.85 15.15 29.02
N GLU A 205 -12.48 16.26 28.42
CA GLU A 205 -11.10 16.81 28.47
C GLU A 205 -10.62 17.05 29.91
N LYS A 206 -11.53 17.46 30.79
CA LYS A 206 -11.20 17.77 32.18
C LYS A 206 -11.10 16.53 33.07
N ASN A 207 -11.84 15.47 32.77
CA ASN A 207 -12.09 14.40 33.75
C ASN A 207 -11.62 13.02 33.28
N SER A 208 -11.42 12.82 31.97
CA SER A 208 -10.93 11.55 31.45
C SER A 208 -9.48 11.28 31.89
N ILE A 209 -9.17 10.03 32.19
CA ILE A 209 -7.79 9.59 32.44
C ILE A 209 -7.00 9.43 31.15
N ASN A 210 -7.67 9.28 30.01
CA ASN A 210 -7.05 9.27 28.69
C ASN A 210 -7.11 10.68 28.09
N SER A 211 -6.01 11.14 27.53
CA SER A 211 -5.93 12.43 26.86
C SER A 211 -6.56 12.45 25.46
N GLN A 212 -6.69 11.29 24.83
CA GLN A 212 -7.45 11.17 23.58
C GLN A 212 -8.93 11.07 23.93
N ILE A 213 -9.71 12.04 23.48
CA ILE A 213 -11.14 12.12 23.74
C ILE A 213 -11.95 11.80 22.49
N GLN A 214 -11.49 12.25 21.33
CA GLN A 214 -12.19 12.07 20.05
C GLN A 214 -11.63 10.87 19.31
N TYR A 215 -12.53 9.98 18.86
CA TYR A 215 -12.20 8.76 18.15
C TYR A 215 -13.00 8.66 16.86
N GLN A 216 -12.33 8.20 15.82
CA GLN A 216 -12.92 7.76 14.57
C GLN A 216 -12.83 6.23 14.54
N ILE A 217 -13.96 5.53 14.53
CA ILE A 217 -14.02 4.08 14.66
C ILE A 217 -14.65 3.49 13.39
N GLY A 218 -13.91 2.58 12.73
CA GLY A 218 -14.41 1.81 11.60
C GLY A 218 -15.06 0.50 12.07
N TRP A 219 -16.16 0.13 11.45
CA TRP A 219 -16.84 -1.15 11.77
C TRP A 219 -15.91 -2.35 11.50
N ASP A 220 -15.88 -3.28 12.45
CA ASP A 220 -15.23 -4.58 12.30
C ASP A 220 -15.95 -5.63 13.17
N THR A 221 -16.03 -6.87 12.69
CA THR A 221 -16.66 -7.97 13.45
C THR A 221 -15.89 -8.35 14.70
N GLY A 222 -14.60 -8.00 14.78
CA GLY A 222 -13.73 -8.26 15.92
C GLY A 222 -13.67 -7.12 16.95
N LEU A 223 -14.46 -6.05 16.76
CA LEU A 223 -14.50 -4.94 17.72
C LEU A 223 -14.86 -5.42 19.12
N LYS A 224 -14.12 -4.92 20.09
CA LYS A 224 -14.35 -5.13 21.52
C LYS A 224 -14.91 -3.86 22.15
N GLU A 225 -15.45 -4.01 23.39
CA GLU A 225 -15.85 -2.85 24.16
C GLU A 225 -14.63 -1.98 24.52
N PRO A 226 -14.78 -0.65 24.54
CA PRO A 226 -16.00 0.13 24.34
C PRO A 226 -16.34 0.43 22.87
N ASP A 227 -15.49 0.09 21.90
CA ASP A 227 -15.69 0.44 20.47
C ASP A 227 -16.93 -0.22 19.86
N ARG A 228 -17.23 -1.44 20.29
CA ARG A 228 -18.39 -2.19 19.80
C ARG A 228 -19.71 -1.48 20.13
N SER A 229 -19.91 -1.07 21.38
CA SER A 229 -21.13 -0.39 21.84
C SER A 229 -21.33 0.98 21.19
N ALA A 230 -20.25 1.60 20.69
CA ALA A 230 -20.34 2.89 20.02
C ALA A 230 -21.20 2.83 18.73
N PHE A 231 -21.25 1.68 18.07
CA PHE A 231 -22.06 1.48 16.86
C PHE A 231 -23.56 1.31 17.11
N ASP A 232 -23.96 1.08 18.36
CA ASP A 232 -25.36 0.97 18.77
C ASP A 232 -25.98 2.34 19.09
N LEU A 233 -25.16 3.40 19.16
CA LEU A 233 -25.61 4.76 19.49
C LEU A 233 -26.13 5.50 18.26
N GLU A 234 -27.21 6.24 18.45
CA GLU A 234 -27.68 7.27 17.50
C GLU A 234 -26.82 8.53 17.59
N GLU A 235 -26.93 9.39 16.60
CA GLU A 235 -26.20 10.65 16.60
C GLU A 235 -26.64 11.55 17.77
N ASN A 236 -25.68 12.07 18.53
CA ASN A 236 -25.81 12.78 19.78
C ASN A 236 -26.26 11.96 21.01
N GLU A 237 -26.43 10.66 20.86
CA GLU A 237 -26.75 9.78 21.98
C GLU A 237 -25.52 9.56 22.87
N ILE A 238 -25.77 9.49 24.20
CA ILE A 238 -24.76 9.18 25.21
C ILE A 238 -24.98 7.75 25.67
N SER A 239 -23.92 6.95 25.71
CA SER A 239 -23.99 5.57 26.19
C SER A 239 -24.27 5.48 27.69
N PRO A 240 -24.81 4.35 28.14
CA PRO A 240 -24.65 3.96 29.54
C PRO A 240 -23.15 3.76 29.85
N ILE A 241 -22.85 3.56 31.15
CA ILE A 241 -21.48 3.20 31.57
C ILE A 241 -21.13 1.82 31.00
N ILE A 242 -20.00 1.76 30.27
CA ILE A 242 -19.45 0.55 29.70
C ILE A 242 -18.23 0.14 30.51
N GLU A 243 -18.25 -1.09 31.04
CA GLU A 243 -17.09 -1.64 31.75
C GLU A 243 -16.26 -2.54 30.82
N ALA A 244 -14.98 -2.18 30.62
CA ALA A 244 -14.09 -2.97 29.82
C ALA A 244 -12.63 -2.81 30.29
N GLY A 245 -11.87 -3.90 30.31
CA GLY A 245 -10.45 -3.88 30.65
C GLY A 245 -10.10 -3.33 32.04
N GLY A 246 -11.06 -3.34 33.00
CA GLY A 246 -10.88 -2.76 34.33
C GLY A 246 -11.13 -1.25 34.40
N HIS A 247 -11.60 -0.65 33.33
CA HIS A 247 -11.95 0.77 33.21
C HIS A 247 -13.43 0.93 32.90
N PHE A 248 -13.93 2.15 33.11
CA PHE A 248 -15.33 2.54 32.89
C PHE A 248 -15.34 3.64 31.81
N PHE A 249 -16.21 3.48 30.81
CA PHE A 249 -16.30 4.36 29.67
C PHE A 249 -17.70 4.95 29.53
N ILE A 250 -17.77 6.22 29.14
CA ILE A 250 -18.99 6.90 28.71
C ILE A 250 -18.67 7.48 27.33
N GLN A 251 -19.55 7.24 26.36
CA GLN A 251 -19.35 7.70 25.00
C GLN A 251 -20.53 8.55 24.53
N LYS A 252 -20.24 9.53 23.69
CA LYS A 252 -21.24 10.27 22.92
C LYS A 252 -20.96 10.07 21.45
N CYS A 253 -21.91 9.59 20.68
CA CYS A 253 -21.80 9.55 19.22
C CYS A 253 -21.98 10.96 18.68
N THR A 254 -20.93 11.50 18.05
CA THR A 254 -20.96 12.84 17.43
C THR A 254 -21.29 12.81 15.95
N ASN A 255 -21.04 11.67 15.30
CA ASN A 255 -21.44 11.39 13.93
C ASN A 255 -21.66 9.89 13.75
N ALA A 256 -22.92 9.49 13.59
CA ALA A 256 -23.29 8.08 13.45
C ALA A 256 -22.94 7.48 12.08
N TYR A 257 -22.56 8.33 11.09
CA TYR A 257 -22.12 7.91 9.77
C TYR A 257 -21.22 8.97 9.13
N ASP A 258 -19.92 8.84 9.32
CA ASP A 258 -18.93 9.71 8.66
C ASP A 258 -18.80 9.30 7.18
N GLN A 259 -19.50 10.02 6.31
CA GLN A 259 -19.57 9.71 4.89
C GLN A 259 -18.17 9.70 4.22
N THR A 260 -17.33 10.67 4.54
CA THR A 260 -16.00 10.80 3.94
C THR A 260 -15.09 9.67 4.38
N ALA A 261 -14.99 9.43 5.68
CA ALA A 261 -14.17 8.36 6.23
C ALA A 261 -14.70 6.97 5.84
N THR A 262 -16.01 6.79 5.71
CA THR A 262 -16.63 5.55 5.21
C THR A 262 -16.24 5.29 3.75
N ALA A 263 -16.28 6.32 2.88
CA ALA A 263 -15.89 6.18 1.48
C ALA A 263 -14.40 5.84 1.33
N GLU A 264 -13.54 6.50 2.10
CA GLU A 264 -12.09 6.21 2.13
C GLU A 264 -11.83 4.78 2.61
N ARG A 265 -12.51 4.37 3.69
CA ARG A 265 -12.39 3.02 4.24
C ARG A 265 -12.92 1.96 3.27
N LYS A 266 -14.03 2.24 2.58
CA LYS A 266 -14.60 1.36 1.54
C LYS A 266 -13.60 1.08 0.42
N SER A 267 -12.95 2.13 -0.09
CA SER A 267 -11.89 2.00 -1.10
C SER A 267 -10.72 1.16 -0.59
N LYS A 268 -10.29 1.40 0.64
CA LYS A 268 -9.20 0.64 1.28
C LYS A 268 -9.55 -0.85 1.46
N LEU A 269 -10.73 -1.16 1.92
CA LEU A 269 -11.20 -2.54 2.10
C LEU A 269 -11.35 -3.27 0.76
N ALA A 270 -11.88 -2.59 -0.27
CA ALA A 270 -11.97 -3.16 -1.62
C ALA A 270 -10.57 -3.51 -2.16
N GLN A 271 -9.60 -2.61 -1.97
CA GLN A 271 -8.22 -2.88 -2.37
C GLN A 271 -7.60 -4.04 -1.57
N GLN A 272 -7.86 -4.13 -0.27
CA GLN A 272 -7.40 -5.25 0.55
C GLN A 272 -8.00 -6.59 0.09
N LYS A 273 -9.31 -6.63 -0.23
CA LYS A 273 -9.98 -7.82 -0.76
C LYS A 273 -9.38 -8.23 -2.12
N LYS A 274 -9.12 -7.26 -3.01
CA LYS A 274 -8.49 -7.52 -4.32
C LYS A 274 -7.09 -8.11 -4.14
N THR A 275 -6.32 -7.54 -3.26
CA THR A 275 -4.98 -8.04 -2.92
C THR A 275 -5.00 -9.46 -2.39
N GLU A 276 -5.86 -9.75 -1.43
CA GLU A 276 -5.97 -11.09 -0.84
C GLU A 276 -6.47 -12.11 -1.85
N ALA A 277 -7.45 -11.76 -2.68
CA ALA A 277 -7.94 -12.61 -3.76
C ALA A 277 -6.84 -12.94 -4.77
N PHE A 278 -6.05 -11.94 -5.15
CA PHE A 278 -4.91 -12.16 -6.04
C PHE A 278 -3.83 -13.00 -5.39
N ARG A 279 -3.50 -12.74 -4.12
CA ARG A 279 -2.52 -13.55 -3.38
C ARG A 279 -2.83 -15.04 -3.41
N GLN A 280 -4.09 -15.41 -3.18
CA GLN A 280 -4.53 -16.81 -3.21
C GLN A 280 -4.38 -17.45 -4.59
N ILE A 281 -4.54 -16.67 -5.67
CA ILE A 281 -4.32 -17.14 -7.03
C ILE A 281 -2.82 -17.24 -7.34
N TYR A 282 -2.04 -16.27 -6.88
CA TYR A 282 -0.61 -16.12 -7.18
C TYR A 282 0.29 -17.14 -6.48
N GLU A 283 0.01 -17.46 -5.20
CA GLU A 283 0.87 -18.35 -4.39
C GLU A 283 1.20 -19.70 -5.06
N PRO A 284 0.26 -20.44 -5.70
CA PRO A 284 0.59 -21.67 -6.43
C PRO A 284 1.57 -21.46 -7.58
N TYR A 285 1.47 -20.35 -8.31
CA TYR A 285 2.38 -20.03 -9.42
C TYR A 285 3.77 -19.65 -8.90
N GLN A 286 3.86 -18.86 -7.83
CA GLN A 286 5.13 -18.54 -7.19
C GLN A 286 5.87 -19.80 -6.72
N GLN A 287 5.15 -20.75 -6.14
CA GLN A 287 5.72 -22.03 -5.73
C GLN A 287 6.16 -22.88 -6.93
N LYS A 288 5.41 -22.85 -8.03
CA LYS A 288 5.70 -23.59 -9.26
C LYS A 288 6.95 -23.05 -9.97
N TYR A 289 7.06 -21.73 -10.11
CA TYR A 289 8.10 -21.10 -10.94
C TYR A 289 9.38 -20.77 -10.18
N GLN A 290 9.32 -20.39 -8.90
CA GLN A 290 10.47 -20.10 -8.03
C GLN A 290 11.54 -19.21 -8.71
N ILE A 291 11.09 -18.13 -9.40
CA ILE A 291 11.97 -17.23 -10.14
C ILE A 291 13.01 -16.60 -9.21
N ARG A 292 14.26 -16.51 -9.67
CA ARG A 292 15.35 -15.79 -9.01
C ARG A 292 16.20 -15.07 -10.03
N LEU A 293 16.34 -13.76 -9.87
CA LEU A 293 17.23 -12.97 -10.71
C LEU A 293 18.70 -13.18 -10.28
N PRO A 294 19.64 -13.23 -11.26
CA PRO A 294 21.05 -13.34 -10.97
C PRO A 294 21.59 -12.17 -10.16
N ALA A 295 22.39 -12.45 -9.12
CA ALA A 295 22.97 -11.42 -8.26
C ALA A 295 23.96 -10.49 -8.98
N ASP A 296 24.51 -10.90 -10.11
CA ASP A 296 25.46 -10.09 -10.89
C ASP A 296 24.78 -8.94 -11.65
N LEU A 297 23.49 -8.98 -11.85
CA LEU A 297 22.73 -7.86 -12.41
C LEU A 297 22.79 -6.59 -11.54
N TRP A 298 23.11 -6.72 -10.26
CA TRP A 298 23.19 -5.61 -9.30
C TRP A 298 24.59 -5.00 -9.16
N LYS A 299 25.63 -5.63 -9.76
CA LYS A 299 27.05 -5.24 -9.55
C LYS A 299 27.37 -3.79 -9.93
N ASN A 300 26.67 -3.25 -10.94
CA ASN A 300 26.91 -1.92 -11.47
C ASN A 300 25.80 -0.92 -11.11
N ILE A 301 24.95 -1.24 -10.13
CA ILE A 301 23.89 -0.35 -9.64
C ILE A 301 24.34 0.19 -8.28
N ASP A 302 24.80 1.44 -8.28
CA ASP A 302 25.28 2.16 -7.09
C ASP A 302 24.39 3.40 -6.87
N PHE A 303 23.77 3.48 -5.71
CA PHE A 303 22.86 4.58 -5.38
C PHE A 303 23.59 5.89 -5.06
N SER A 304 24.88 5.81 -4.80
CA SER A 304 25.74 7.00 -4.65
C SER A 304 26.23 7.57 -5.98
N ALA A 305 26.12 6.81 -7.07
CA ALA A 305 26.50 7.22 -8.43
C ALA A 305 25.33 7.88 -9.19
N GLY A 306 25.61 8.42 -10.39
CA GLY A 306 24.60 9.03 -11.25
C GLY A 306 24.21 10.43 -10.79
N GLU A 307 25.20 11.26 -10.48
CA GLU A 307 24.96 12.69 -10.21
C GLU A 307 24.20 13.33 -11.38
N GLY A 308 23.12 14.06 -11.06
CA GLY A 308 22.23 14.68 -12.04
C GLY A 308 21.14 13.76 -12.61
N CYS A 309 21.21 12.44 -12.39
CA CYS A 309 20.13 11.53 -12.78
C CYS A 309 18.92 11.71 -11.84
N SER A 310 17.81 12.18 -12.40
CA SER A 310 16.65 12.65 -11.61
C SER A 310 15.34 11.96 -11.96
N THR A 311 15.30 11.06 -12.95
CA THR A 311 14.06 10.37 -13.33
C THR A 311 13.45 9.61 -12.15
N ASP A 312 12.16 9.87 -11.86
CA ASP A 312 11.40 9.27 -10.75
C ASP A 312 9.95 8.95 -11.13
N ASN A 313 9.58 9.19 -12.39
CA ASN A 313 8.19 9.21 -12.84
C ASN A 313 7.76 7.99 -13.67
N PHE A 314 8.58 6.94 -13.80
CA PHE A 314 8.26 5.75 -14.62
C PHE A 314 6.88 5.18 -14.30
N PHE A 315 6.59 4.95 -13.02
CA PHE A 315 5.31 4.39 -12.59
C PHE A 315 4.19 5.44 -12.51
N THR A 316 4.49 6.68 -12.13
CA THR A 316 3.48 7.75 -12.06
C THR A 316 2.96 8.12 -13.45
N LEU A 317 3.81 8.13 -14.46
CA LEU A 317 3.42 8.35 -15.83
C LEU A 317 2.51 7.21 -16.34
N TYR A 318 2.88 5.95 -16.07
CA TYR A 318 2.06 4.79 -16.39
C TYR A 318 0.64 4.92 -15.79
N HIS A 319 0.55 5.18 -14.50
CA HIS A 319 -0.75 5.30 -13.84
C HIS A 319 -1.56 6.49 -14.36
N SER A 320 -0.94 7.64 -14.63
CA SER A 320 -1.66 8.78 -15.21
C SER A 320 -2.16 8.51 -16.63
N TYR A 321 -1.45 7.69 -17.39
CA TYR A 321 -1.81 7.34 -18.76
C TYR A 321 -2.99 6.36 -18.82
N PHE A 322 -3.01 5.35 -17.96
CA PHE A 322 -4.00 4.27 -17.98
C PHE A 322 -5.12 4.41 -16.93
N SER A 323 -5.14 5.48 -16.11
CA SER A 323 -6.20 5.71 -15.10
C SER A 323 -7.40 6.51 -15.62
N ASN A 324 -7.50 6.74 -16.93
CA ASN A 324 -8.60 7.48 -17.56
C ASN A 324 -9.71 6.57 -18.08
#